data_940d3d382101a8c0b8e1269e24b2a565
#
_entry.id   940d3d382101a8c0b8e1269e24b2a565
#
_cell.length_a   1.000
_cell.length_b   1.000
_cell.length_c   1.000
_cell.angle_alpha   90.00
_cell.angle_beta   90.00
_cell.angle_gamma   90.00
#
_symmetry.space_group_name_H-M   'P 1'
#
loop_
_entity.id
_entity.type
_entity.pdbx_description
1 polymer ?
#
loop_
_entity_poly.entity_id
_entity_poly.type
_entity_poly.pdbx_seq_one_letter_code
_entity_poly.pdbx_strand_id
1 'polypeptide(L)'
;MTEFKNNPSYTSPLPGGFTKFLWWCSGANADILRDSPQSEHNKYQGIGATVFFTGVLAALSGAYVLYSVFNNLYAAMAFGILWGLVIFNLDRFIVSTIRKEDNFWNEFKLALPRIVLAIILAIVIAKPLELKIFEKEIAQKIQEQQQEFAMQSQKKIQTQFNPIADSLRIEIDYYKNEIAKVAAARDTLYQAFIGEAEGTSGTHKLGKGPVFKEKKIQYDKIEQEFKSVQEKYQPLIDEREKQILAIKSQRDTAYAKSVPVISNYDGLMAKLDAENKLPQLPVFFITLLFICIETAPVMAKLLSKKGPYDEKLRNIEHEIELNTIANINQRNHDLNKKLTLYTNIDKAKVEQEIKQNEDALKIIANAHLQLTQDYVDDWLEEERAKLNRNKYKSNRE
;
A
#
# COMPACT_ATOMS: atom_id res chain seq x y z
N MET A 1 57.01 22.04 -18.84
CA MET A 1 55.81 21.74 -19.68
C MET A 1 56.20 20.56 -20.54
N THR A 2 55.91 19.33 -20.06
CA THR A 2 56.11 18.12 -20.86
C THR A 2 54.72 17.60 -21.20
N GLU A 3 54.41 17.71 -22.49
CA GLU A 3 53.21 17.15 -23.10
C GLU A 3 53.10 15.65 -22.79
N PHE A 4 52.12 15.25 -21.95
CA PHE A 4 51.66 13.86 -21.91
C PHE A 4 50.76 13.59 -23.13
N LYS A 5 51.37 13.51 -24.33
CA LYS A 5 50.78 12.91 -25.51
C LYS A 5 51.22 11.46 -25.53
N ASN A 6 50.34 10.56 -25.22
CA ASN A 6 50.14 9.21 -25.76
C ASN A 6 49.32 8.36 -24.77
N ASN A 7 48.03 8.69 -24.62
CA ASN A 7 47.10 7.65 -24.26
C ASN A 7 46.86 6.81 -25.56
N PRO A 8 47.05 5.50 -25.55
CA PRO A 8 46.55 4.67 -26.63
C PRO A 8 45.07 4.92 -26.75
N SER A 9 44.64 5.51 -27.87
CA SER A 9 43.23 5.61 -28.23
C SER A 9 42.69 4.17 -28.31
N TYR A 10 42.04 3.71 -27.22
CA TYR A 10 41.22 2.51 -27.28
C TYR A 10 40.02 2.88 -28.16
N THR A 11 40.20 2.73 -29.49
CA THR A 11 39.11 2.82 -30.45
C THR A 11 38.25 1.58 -30.29
N SER A 12 37.41 1.59 -29.23
CA SER A 12 36.32 0.64 -29.14
C SER A 12 35.38 0.88 -30.33
N PRO A 13 34.89 -0.13 -31.01
CA PRO A 13 33.91 0.04 -32.06
C PRO A 13 32.75 0.88 -31.55
N LEU A 14 32.23 1.78 -32.37
CA LEU A 14 31.11 2.66 -31.99
C LEU A 14 29.98 1.82 -31.40
N PRO A 15 29.48 2.17 -30.18
CA PRO A 15 28.47 1.37 -29.51
C PRO A 15 27.19 1.35 -30.34
N GLY A 16 26.69 0.16 -30.62
CA GLY A 16 25.38 -0.04 -31.29
C GLY A 16 24.24 0.66 -30.54
N GLY A 17 23.13 0.92 -31.22
CA GLY A 17 21.96 1.57 -30.59
C GLY A 17 21.46 0.90 -29.33
N PHE A 18 21.47 -0.45 -29.32
CA PHE A 18 21.08 -1.26 -28.15
C PHE A 18 22.04 -1.08 -26.96
N THR A 19 23.34 -1.02 -27.20
CA THR A 19 24.34 -0.74 -26.15
C THR A 19 24.10 0.64 -25.51
N LYS A 20 23.84 1.66 -26.33
CA LYS A 20 23.52 3.03 -25.83
C LYS A 20 22.25 3.04 -25.01
N PHE A 21 21.23 2.30 -25.41
CA PHE A 21 19.99 2.14 -24.66
C PHE A 21 20.26 1.51 -23.29
N LEU A 22 21.05 0.44 -23.20
CA LEU A 22 21.40 -0.21 -21.93
C LEU A 22 22.26 0.72 -21.04
N TRP A 23 23.16 1.51 -21.60
CA TRP A 23 23.90 2.52 -20.84
C TRP A 23 22.95 3.58 -20.25
N TRP A 24 21.98 4.02 -21.04
CA TRP A 24 20.95 4.94 -20.55
C TRP A 24 20.13 4.29 -19.43
N CYS A 25 19.76 3.02 -19.54
CA CYS A 25 19.08 2.26 -18.48
C CYS A 25 19.91 2.20 -17.18
N SER A 26 21.23 2.08 -17.27
CA SER A 26 22.12 2.08 -16.09
C SER A 26 22.28 3.45 -15.42
N GLY A 27 21.79 4.53 -16.05
CA GLY A 27 21.98 5.90 -15.57
C GLY A 27 23.41 6.43 -15.72
N ALA A 28 24.29 5.72 -16.43
CA ALA A 28 25.66 6.15 -16.67
C ALA A 28 25.74 7.22 -17.76
N ASN A 29 26.75 8.11 -17.64
CA ASN A 29 27.03 9.11 -18.68
C ASN A 29 27.66 8.45 -19.90
N ALA A 30 26.96 8.52 -21.04
CA ALA A 30 27.39 7.88 -22.28
C ALA A 30 28.70 8.43 -22.83
N ASP A 31 29.00 9.73 -22.63
CA ASP A 31 30.21 10.36 -23.12
C ASP A 31 31.44 9.84 -22.37
N ILE A 32 31.34 9.71 -21.06
CA ILE A 32 32.43 9.15 -20.22
C ILE A 32 32.63 7.68 -20.52
N LEU A 33 31.54 6.90 -20.73
CA LEU A 33 31.62 5.49 -21.08
C LEU A 33 32.27 5.28 -22.44
N ARG A 34 31.95 6.10 -23.43
CA ARG A 34 32.53 6.03 -24.77
C ARG A 34 34.06 6.05 -24.76
N ASP A 35 34.63 6.87 -23.87
CA ASP A 35 36.08 7.01 -23.71
C ASP A 35 36.66 6.04 -22.68
N SER A 36 35.91 5.05 -22.25
CA SER A 36 36.33 4.06 -21.26
C SER A 36 36.64 2.72 -21.92
N PRO A 37 37.44 1.83 -21.28
CA PRO A 37 37.73 0.50 -21.80
C PRO A 37 36.48 -0.36 -21.98
N GLN A 38 36.58 -1.38 -22.87
CA GLN A 38 35.51 -2.32 -23.17
C GLN A 38 34.95 -3.05 -21.93
N SER A 39 35.77 -3.27 -20.92
CA SER A 39 35.34 -3.87 -19.64
C SER A 39 34.27 -3.00 -18.92
N GLU A 40 34.39 -1.66 -18.96
CA GLU A 40 33.40 -0.75 -18.40
C GLU A 40 32.14 -0.73 -19.26
N HIS A 41 32.24 -0.80 -20.57
CA HIS A 41 31.10 -0.94 -21.47
C HIS A 41 30.23 -2.14 -21.08
N ASN A 42 30.85 -3.33 -20.93
CA ASN A 42 30.15 -4.57 -20.57
C ASN A 42 29.55 -4.51 -19.17
N LYS A 43 30.25 -3.91 -18.20
CA LYS A 43 29.79 -3.71 -16.82
C LYS A 43 28.49 -2.85 -16.79
N TYR A 44 28.51 -1.68 -17.39
CA TYR A 44 27.34 -0.78 -17.40
C TYR A 44 26.21 -1.27 -18.32
N GLN A 45 26.54 -2.02 -19.36
CA GLN A 45 25.56 -2.73 -20.19
C GLN A 45 24.83 -3.81 -19.38
N GLY A 46 25.56 -4.60 -18.59
CA GLY A 46 24.99 -5.60 -17.69
C GLY A 46 24.07 -4.98 -16.62
N ILE A 47 24.53 -3.93 -15.95
CA ILE A 47 23.74 -3.19 -14.96
C ILE A 47 22.46 -2.61 -15.61
N GLY A 48 22.59 -2.02 -16.80
CA GLY A 48 21.42 -1.46 -17.51
C GLY A 48 20.43 -2.52 -17.97
N ALA A 49 20.93 -3.70 -18.37
CA ALA A 49 20.06 -4.83 -18.70
C ALA A 49 19.26 -5.32 -17.49
N THR A 50 19.90 -5.46 -16.32
CA THR A 50 19.16 -5.83 -15.10
C THR A 50 18.08 -4.81 -14.74
N VAL A 51 18.38 -3.51 -14.77
CA VAL A 51 17.39 -2.44 -14.52
C VAL A 51 16.23 -2.48 -15.53
N PHE A 52 16.52 -2.77 -16.80
CA PHE A 52 15.48 -2.88 -17.81
C PHE A 52 14.57 -4.09 -17.55
N PHE A 53 15.15 -5.25 -17.25
CA PHE A 53 14.37 -6.46 -17.00
C PHE A 53 13.56 -6.40 -15.70
N THR A 54 14.04 -5.75 -14.62
CA THR A 54 13.24 -5.52 -13.42
C THR A 54 12.01 -4.67 -13.75
N GLY A 55 12.15 -3.62 -14.54
CA GLY A 55 11.01 -2.81 -15.02
C GLY A 55 10.00 -3.60 -15.85
N VAL A 56 10.46 -4.50 -16.73
CA VAL A 56 9.59 -5.39 -17.52
C VAL A 56 8.84 -6.37 -16.63
N LEU A 57 9.52 -7.01 -15.66
CA LEU A 57 8.89 -7.92 -14.71
C LEU A 57 7.85 -7.21 -13.85
N ALA A 58 8.15 -6.00 -13.40
CA ALA A 58 7.19 -5.16 -12.67
C ALA A 58 5.95 -4.81 -13.51
N ALA A 59 6.14 -4.52 -14.82
CA ALA A 59 5.04 -4.26 -15.74
C ALA A 59 4.13 -5.49 -15.90
N LEU A 60 4.71 -6.67 -16.09
CA LEU A 60 3.97 -7.93 -16.21
C LEU A 60 3.22 -8.28 -14.92
N SER A 61 3.88 -8.14 -13.77
CA SER A 61 3.29 -8.35 -12.46
C SER A 61 2.10 -7.43 -12.21
N GLY A 62 2.28 -6.13 -12.42
CA GLY A 62 1.22 -5.13 -12.24
C GLY A 62 0.05 -5.34 -13.20
N ALA A 63 0.32 -5.66 -14.47
CA ALA A 63 -0.71 -5.98 -15.45
C ALA A 63 -1.53 -7.21 -15.03
N TYR A 64 -0.89 -8.26 -14.51
CA TYR A 64 -1.59 -9.46 -14.06
C TYR A 64 -2.52 -9.18 -12.87
N VAL A 65 -2.06 -8.43 -11.86
CA VAL A 65 -2.91 -8.04 -10.72
C VAL A 65 -4.15 -7.30 -11.20
N LEU A 66 -3.96 -6.28 -12.02
CA LEU A 66 -5.07 -5.44 -12.47
C LEU A 66 -6.02 -6.21 -13.38
N TYR A 67 -5.51 -7.10 -14.22
CA TYR A 67 -6.34 -8.02 -14.99
C TYR A 67 -7.17 -8.94 -14.08
N SER A 68 -6.56 -9.49 -13.03
CA SER A 68 -7.25 -10.35 -12.07
C SER A 68 -8.37 -9.64 -11.28
N VAL A 69 -8.26 -8.31 -11.11
CA VAL A 69 -9.26 -7.50 -10.37
C VAL A 69 -10.34 -6.95 -11.30
N PHE A 70 -9.95 -6.36 -12.43
CA PHE A 70 -10.87 -5.61 -13.30
C PHE A 70 -11.37 -6.42 -14.49
N ASN A 71 -10.76 -7.57 -14.78
CA ASN A 71 -11.06 -8.43 -15.95
C ASN A 71 -11.09 -7.67 -17.29
N ASN A 72 -10.30 -6.58 -17.40
CA ASN A 72 -10.17 -5.74 -18.59
C ASN A 72 -8.72 -5.69 -19.04
N LEU A 73 -8.43 -6.32 -20.19
CA LEU A 73 -7.08 -6.46 -20.71
C LEU A 73 -6.42 -5.10 -21.04
N TYR A 74 -7.18 -4.17 -21.64
CA TYR A 74 -6.63 -2.87 -22.05
C TYR A 74 -6.25 -2.01 -20.84
N ALA A 75 -7.12 -1.95 -19.84
CA ALA A 75 -6.84 -1.25 -18.59
C ALA A 75 -5.64 -1.87 -17.87
N ALA A 76 -5.60 -3.21 -17.78
CA ALA A 76 -4.50 -3.94 -17.14
C ALA A 76 -3.16 -3.68 -17.83
N MET A 77 -3.11 -3.69 -19.17
CA MET A 77 -1.89 -3.38 -19.92
C MET A 77 -1.44 -1.94 -19.70
N ALA A 78 -2.35 -0.96 -19.80
CA ALA A 78 -2.01 0.45 -19.63
C ALA A 78 -1.42 0.74 -18.24
N PHE A 79 -2.06 0.25 -17.19
CA PHE A 79 -1.57 0.39 -15.81
C PHE A 79 -0.30 -0.43 -15.55
N GLY A 80 -0.20 -1.64 -16.11
CA GLY A 80 1.01 -2.46 -15.99
C GLY A 80 2.24 -1.77 -16.59
N ILE A 81 2.10 -1.18 -17.78
CA ILE A 81 3.17 -0.39 -18.40
C ILE A 81 3.53 0.82 -17.52
N LEU A 82 2.53 1.56 -17.04
CA LEU A 82 2.76 2.70 -16.15
C LEU A 82 3.51 2.27 -14.87
N TRP A 83 3.09 1.17 -14.24
CA TRP A 83 3.76 0.61 -13.06
C TRP A 83 5.19 0.20 -13.35
N GLY A 84 5.42 -0.53 -14.44
CA GLY A 84 6.78 -0.91 -14.86
C GLY A 84 7.69 0.27 -15.13
N LEU A 85 7.18 1.35 -15.74
CA LEU A 85 7.93 2.60 -15.94
C LEU A 85 8.29 3.29 -14.61
N VAL A 86 7.39 3.27 -13.62
CA VAL A 86 7.66 3.81 -12.29
C VAL A 86 8.80 3.04 -11.63
N ILE A 87 8.73 1.70 -11.62
CA ILE A 87 9.78 0.85 -11.03
C ILE A 87 11.10 1.00 -11.81
N PHE A 88 11.07 0.96 -13.14
CA PHE A 88 12.24 1.19 -13.96
C PHE A 88 12.93 2.53 -13.65
N ASN A 89 12.16 3.61 -13.53
CA ASN A 89 12.73 4.92 -13.20
C ASN A 89 13.32 4.97 -11.79
N LEU A 90 12.65 4.30 -10.83
CA LEU A 90 13.15 4.18 -9.47
C LEU A 90 14.48 3.43 -9.43
N ASP A 91 14.57 2.26 -10.07
CA ASP A 91 15.79 1.44 -10.13
C ASP A 91 16.93 2.19 -10.82
N ARG A 92 16.63 2.83 -11.96
CA ARG A 92 17.60 3.66 -12.69
C ARG A 92 18.13 4.79 -11.80
N PHE A 93 17.26 5.49 -11.09
CA PHE A 93 17.65 6.55 -10.14
C PHE A 93 18.53 5.99 -9.03
N ILE A 94 18.14 4.87 -8.44
CA ILE A 94 18.88 4.21 -7.37
C ILE A 94 20.30 3.86 -7.84
N VAL A 95 20.42 3.19 -8.98
CA VAL A 95 21.72 2.75 -9.53
C VAL A 95 22.60 3.94 -9.92
N SER A 96 22.03 5.00 -10.50
CA SER A 96 22.78 6.19 -10.92
C SER A 96 23.38 6.96 -9.75
N THR A 97 22.74 6.89 -8.57
CA THR A 97 23.15 7.66 -7.38
C THR A 97 24.18 6.93 -6.51
N ILE A 98 24.37 5.60 -6.68
CA ILE A 98 25.42 4.87 -5.96
C ILE A 98 26.79 5.30 -6.50
N ARG A 99 27.63 5.88 -5.64
CA ARG A 99 29.02 6.23 -5.94
C ARG A 99 29.97 5.24 -5.31
N LYS A 100 31.09 4.98 -5.99
CA LYS A 100 32.14 4.14 -5.47
C LYS A 100 33.05 4.94 -4.55
N GLU A 101 33.14 4.52 -3.29
CA GLU A 101 34.08 5.03 -2.29
C GLU A 101 35.21 4.03 -2.06
N ASP A 102 36.25 4.46 -1.35
CA ASP A 102 37.41 3.60 -1.07
C ASP A 102 37.14 2.66 0.13
N ASN A 103 36.00 2.82 0.85
CA ASN A 103 35.63 2.02 2.01
C ASN A 103 34.29 1.29 1.78
N PHE A 104 34.35 -0.05 1.70
CA PHE A 104 33.20 -0.93 1.49
C PHE A 104 32.08 -0.73 2.53
N TRP A 105 32.41 -0.52 3.80
CA TRP A 105 31.39 -0.33 4.84
C TRP A 105 30.61 0.98 4.69
N ASN A 106 31.23 2.02 4.18
CA ASN A 106 30.54 3.28 3.90
C ASN A 106 29.62 3.11 2.69
N GLU A 107 30.10 2.46 1.62
CA GLU A 107 29.27 2.13 0.45
C GLU A 107 28.05 1.29 0.85
N PHE A 108 28.25 0.26 1.69
CA PHE A 108 27.18 -0.60 2.17
C PHE A 108 26.14 0.15 3.02
N LYS A 109 26.57 1.01 3.95
CA LYS A 109 25.65 1.83 4.75
C LYS A 109 24.81 2.76 3.89
N LEU A 110 25.40 3.36 2.85
CA LEU A 110 24.70 4.22 1.90
C LEU A 110 23.73 3.42 1.01
N ALA A 111 24.06 2.17 0.70
CA ALA A 111 23.23 1.28 -0.11
C ALA A 111 22.12 0.58 0.72
N LEU A 112 22.27 0.46 2.05
CA LEU A 112 21.35 -0.29 2.90
C LEU A 112 19.87 0.13 2.78
N PRO A 113 19.50 1.42 2.84
CA PRO A 113 18.11 1.84 2.68
C PRO A 113 17.52 1.40 1.33
N ARG A 114 18.36 1.35 0.29
CA ARG A 114 17.99 0.96 -1.07
C ARG A 114 17.79 -0.54 -1.21
N ILE A 115 18.68 -1.32 -0.55
CA ILE A 115 18.53 -2.78 -0.50
C ILE A 115 17.22 -3.15 0.19
N VAL A 116 16.89 -2.49 1.31
CA VAL A 116 15.61 -2.70 2.00
C VAL A 116 14.43 -2.37 1.10
N LEU A 117 14.47 -1.25 0.37
CA LEU A 117 13.43 -0.89 -0.58
C LEU A 117 13.31 -1.91 -1.72
N ALA A 118 14.43 -2.36 -2.29
CA ALA A 118 14.45 -3.38 -3.33
C ALA A 118 13.84 -4.71 -2.85
N ILE A 119 14.12 -5.13 -1.62
CA ILE A 119 13.51 -6.35 -1.03
C ILE A 119 11.98 -6.18 -0.89
N ILE A 120 11.51 -5.04 -0.41
CA ILE A 120 10.07 -4.77 -0.30
C ILE A 120 9.40 -4.82 -1.69
N LEU A 121 10.00 -4.17 -2.68
CA LEU A 121 9.52 -4.18 -4.06
C LEU A 121 9.54 -5.58 -4.66
N ALA A 122 10.60 -6.36 -4.42
CA ALA A 122 10.70 -7.74 -4.85
C ALA A 122 9.53 -8.60 -4.36
N ILE A 123 9.18 -8.48 -3.08
CA ILE A 123 8.04 -9.21 -2.49
C ILE A 123 6.72 -8.78 -3.16
N VAL A 124 6.53 -7.48 -3.36
CA VAL A 124 5.31 -6.95 -4.01
C VAL A 124 5.18 -7.42 -5.47
N ILE A 125 6.30 -7.48 -6.20
CA ILE A 125 6.34 -7.93 -7.59
C ILE A 125 6.24 -9.46 -7.70
N ALA A 126 6.85 -10.19 -6.76
CA ALA A 126 6.85 -11.66 -6.73
C ALA A 126 5.44 -12.23 -6.56
N LYS A 127 4.63 -11.69 -5.65
CA LYS A 127 3.30 -12.24 -5.31
C LYS A 127 2.37 -12.44 -6.51
N PRO A 128 2.16 -11.47 -7.39
CA PRO A 128 1.34 -11.68 -8.58
C PRO A 128 1.87 -12.75 -9.53
N LEU A 129 3.18 -12.83 -9.65
CA LEU A 129 3.83 -13.80 -10.53
C LEU A 129 3.79 -15.22 -9.91
N GLU A 130 3.92 -15.35 -8.59
CA GLU A 130 3.68 -16.59 -7.86
C GLU A 130 2.25 -17.10 -8.07
N LEU A 131 1.24 -16.22 -7.94
CA LEU A 131 -0.15 -16.56 -8.23
C LEU A 131 -0.36 -17.04 -9.66
N LYS A 132 0.42 -16.51 -10.62
CA LYS A 132 0.35 -16.96 -12.02
C LYS A 132 1.08 -18.27 -12.25
N ILE A 133 2.25 -18.45 -11.63
CA ILE A 133 3.05 -19.67 -11.74
C ILE A 133 2.29 -20.87 -11.15
N PHE A 134 1.68 -20.68 -9.96
CA PHE A 134 0.93 -21.71 -9.26
C PHE A 134 -0.58 -21.68 -9.54
N GLU A 135 -1.00 -21.08 -10.66
CA GLU A 135 -2.43 -20.88 -10.96
C GLU A 135 -3.25 -22.18 -10.91
N LYS A 136 -2.70 -23.29 -11.38
CA LYS A 136 -3.39 -24.60 -11.40
C LYS A 136 -3.52 -25.18 -10.00
N GLU A 137 -2.46 -25.13 -9.21
CA GLU A 137 -2.41 -25.63 -7.83
C GLU A 137 -3.32 -24.78 -6.93
N ILE A 138 -3.30 -23.46 -7.12
CA ILE A 138 -4.20 -22.53 -6.44
C ILE A 138 -5.66 -22.80 -6.80
N ALA A 139 -5.97 -23.01 -8.09
CA ALA A 139 -7.32 -23.32 -8.54
C ALA A 139 -7.83 -24.63 -7.91
N GLN A 140 -7.00 -25.67 -7.86
CA GLN A 140 -7.31 -26.91 -7.16
C GLN A 140 -7.59 -26.66 -5.68
N LYS A 141 -6.76 -25.87 -5.01
CA LYS A 141 -6.92 -25.56 -3.59
C LYS A 141 -8.17 -24.74 -3.29
N ILE A 142 -8.50 -23.80 -4.17
CA ILE A 142 -9.78 -23.05 -4.10
C ILE A 142 -10.96 -24.01 -4.26
N GLN A 143 -10.89 -24.96 -5.18
CA GLN A 143 -11.95 -25.95 -5.36
C GLN A 143 -12.13 -26.85 -4.12
N GLU A 144 -11.04 -27.29 -3.49
CA GLU A 144 -11.08 -28.02 -2.22
C GLU A 144 -11.75 -27.17 -1.12
N GLN A 145 -11.38 -25.90 -0.99
CA GLN A 145 -11.99 -24.98 -0.02
C GLN A 145 -13.47 -24.74 -0.30
N GLN A 146 -13.85 -24.55 -1.56
CA GLN A 146 -15.26 -24.41 -1.94
C GLN A 146 -16.08 -25.65 -1.58
N GLN A 147 -15.54 -26.86 -1.78
CA GLN A 147 -16.17 -28.10 -1.38
C GLN A 147 -16.31 -28.19 0.15
N GLU A 148 -15.26 -27.82 0.89
CA GLU A 148 -15.29 -27.79 2.34
C GLU A 148 -16.34 -26.81 2.88
N PHE A 149 -16.39 -25.59 2.35
CA PHE A 149 -17.42 -24.60 2.69
C PHE A 149 -18.83 -25.09 2.32
N ALA A 150 -18.98 -25.77 1.19
CA ALA A 150 -20.27 -26.38 0.80
C ALA A 150 -20.72 -27.42 1.83
N MET A 151 -19.84 -28.35 2.23
CA MET A 151 -20.13 -29.35 3.26
C MET A 151 -20.46 -28.73 4.62
N GLN A 152 -19.68 -27.73 5.05
CA GLN A 152 -19.93 -27.02 6.30
C GLN A 152 -21.25 -26.25 6.28
N SER A 153 -21.57 -25.57 5.16
CA SER A 153 -22.84 -24.88 4.96
C SER A 153 -24.01 -25.86 4.98
N GLN A 154 -23.89 -26.96 4.26
CA GLN A 154 -24.91 -28.02 4.25
C GLN A 154 -25.14 -28.59 5.66
N LYS A 155 -24.07 -28.89 6.40
CA LYS A 155 -24.15 -29.39 7.78
C LYS A 155 -24.85 -28.38 8.70
N LYS A 156 -24.50 -27.08 8.61
CA LYS A 156 -25.17 -26.01 9.38
C LYS A 156 -26.66 -25.95 9.07
N ILE A 157 -27.04 -25.94 7.79
CA ILE A 157 -28.44 -25.93 7.36
C ILE A 157 -29.16 -27.16 7.86
N GLN A 158 -28.60 -28.36 7.75
CA GLN A 158 -29.19 -29.58 8.26
C GLN A 158 -29.37 -29.54 9.78
N THR A 159 -28.37 -29.09 10.53
CA THR A 159 -28.45 -28.99 12.00
C THR A 159 -29.54 -28.00 12.44
N GLN A 160 -29.84 -26.97 11.64
CA GLN A 160 -30.88 -26.00 11.93
C GLN A 160 -32.28 -26.53 11.63
N PHE A 161 -32.49 -27.20 10.50
CA PHE A 161 -33.83 -27.57 10.03
C PHE A 161 -34.24 -28.98 10.40
N ASN A 162 -33.31 -29.95 10.50
CA ASN A 162 -33.65 -31.34 10.80
C ASN A 162 -34.34 -31.56 12.15
N PRO A 163 -33.86 -30.96 13.29
CA PRO A 163 -34.51 -31.14 14.57
C PRO A 163 -35.99 -30.71 14.57
N ILE A 164 -36.31 -29.63 13.84
CA ILE A 164 -37.67 -29.11 13.73
C ILE A 164 -38.53 -30.11 12.94
N ALA A 165 -38.03 -30.61 11.82
CA ALA A 165 -38.75 -31.58 11.02
C ALA A 165 -38.92 -32.92 11.76
N ASP A 166 -37.93 -33.34 12.55
CA ASP A 166 -37.97 -34.58 13.30
C ASP A 166 -38.96 -34.50 14.46
N SER A 167 -39.06 -33.35 15.17
CA SER A 167 -40.10 -33.15 16.19
C SER A 167 -41.52 -33.25 15.62
N LEU A 168 -41.74 -32.68 14.46
CA LEU A 168 -43.05 -32.76 13.75
C LEU A 168 -43.35 -34.22 13.31
N ARG A 169 -42.35 -34.96 12.88
CA ARG A 169 -42.50 -36.39 12.55
C ARG A 169 -42.92 -37.22 13.77
N ILE A 170 -42.30 -36.97 14.92
CA ILE A 170 -42.65 -37.63 16.17
C ILE A 170 -44.12 -37.36 16.54
N GLU A 171 -44.60 -36.11 16.36
CA GLU A 171 -46.00 -35.76 16.57
C GLU A 171 -46.94 -36.52 15.58
N ILE A 172 -46.58 -36.56 14.28
CA ILE A 172 -47.35 -37.32 13.28
C ILE A 172 -47.41 -38.81 13.67
N ASP A 173 -46.28 -39.41 14.06
CA ASP A 173 -46.24 -40.81 14.44
C ASP A 173 -47.09 -41.09 15.70
N TYR A 174 -47.11 -40.17 16.66
CA TYR A 174 -48.01 -40.25 17.81
C TYR A 174 -49.47 -40.26 17.37
N TYR A 175 -49.91 -39.31 16.52
CA TYR A 175 -51.29 -39.25 16.02
C TYR A 175 -51.68 -40.48 15.20
N LYS A 176 -50.78 -40.93 14.32
CA LYS A 176 -50.99 -42.16 13.54
C LYS A 176 -51.13 -43.40 14.44
N ASN A 177 -50.34 -43.49 15.50
CA ASN A 177 -50.41 -44.56 16.45
C ASN A 177 -51.70 -44.55 17.24
N GLU A 178 -52.22 -43.37 17.63
CA GLU A 178 -53.53 -43.28 18.31
C GLU A 178 -54.69 -43.73 17.41
N ILE A 179 -54.67 -43.33 16.14
CA ILE A 179 -55.67 -43.84 15.13
C ILE A 179 -55.52 -45.34 14.95
N ALA A 180 -54.29 -45.85 14.85
CA ALA A 180 -54.04 -47.28 14.62
C ALA A 180 -54.49 -48.18 15.82
N LYS A 181 -54.37 -47.69 17.06
CA LYS A 181 -54.86 -48.42 18.28
C LYS A 181 -56.37 -48.65 18.19
N VAL A 182 -57.12 -47.58 17.88
CA VAL A 182 -58.61 -47.71 17.78
C VAL A 182 -58.99 -48.49 16.55
N ALA A 183 -58.29 -48.35 15.43
CA ALA A 183 -58.49 -49.16 14.21
C ALA A 183 -58.29 -50.66 14.51
N ALA A 184 -57.22 -51.03 15.19
CA ALA A 184 -56.97 -52.44 15.55
C ALA A 184 -58.06 -53.00 16.47
N ALA A 185 -58.53 -52.18 17.45
CA ALA A 185 -59.66 -52.60 18.31
C ALA A 185 -60.93 -52.76 17.49
N ARG A 186 -61.25 -51.83 16.56
CA ARG A 186 -62.35 -51.94 15.64
C ARG A 186 -62.30 -53.22 14.78
N ASP A 187 -61.16 -53.50 14.19
CA ASP A 187 -60.97 -54.65 13.32
C ASP A 187 -61.10 -55.98 14.12
N THR A 188 -60.68 -55.99 15.35
CA THR A 188 -60.85 -57.15 16.26
C THR A 188 -62.33 -57.42 16.55
N LEU A 189 -63.09 -56.36 16.87
CA LEU A 189 -64.51 -56.44 17.11
C LEU A 189 -65.30 -56.81 15.85
N TYR A 190 -64.85 -56.26 14.68
CA TYR A 190 -65.40 -56.64 13.38
C TYR A 190 -65.26 -58.12 13.10
N GLN A 191 -64.09 -58.71 13.29
CA GLN A 191 -63.86 -60.15 13.15
C GLN A 191 -64.69 -60.93 14.11
N ALA A 192 -64.81 -60.50 15.37
CA ALA A 192 -65.59 -61.17 16.38
C ALA A 192 -67.10 -61.14 16.05
N PHE A 193 -67.64 -60.05 15.52
CA PHE A 193 -69.07 -59.98 15.17
C PHE A 193 -69.38 -60.67 13.83
N ILE A 194 -68.53 -60.62 12.82
CA ILE A 194 -68.69 -61.36 11.58
C ILE A 194 -68.58 -62.91 11.86
N GLY A 195 -67.56 -63.35 12.58
CA GLY A 195 -67.40 -64.71 12.92
C GLY A 195 -68.57 -65.32 13.71
N GLU A 196 -69.25 -64.49 14.53
CA GLU A 196 -70.53 -64.91 15.20
C GLU A 196 -71.66 -65.07 14.19
N ALA A 197 -71.77 -64.18 13.19
CA ALA A 197 -72.80 -64.25 12.12
C ALA A 197 -72.62 -65.53 11.27
N GLU A 198 -71.38 -65.86 10.93
CA GLU A 198 -71.00 -67.01 10.10
C GLU A 198 -70.91 -68.33 10.87
N GLY A 199 -71.04 -68.30 12.22
CA GLY A 199 -70.87 -69.44 13.04
C GLY A 199 -69.47 -70.03 13.16
N THR A 200 -68.46 -69.27 12.72
CA THR A 200 -67.02 -69.63 12.71
C THR A 200 -66.34 -69.36 14.06
N SER A 201 -66.96 -68.46 14.89
CA SER A 201 -66.46 -68.15 16.24
C SER A 201 -67.61 -67.93 17.27
N GLY A 202 -67.30 -67.87 18.54
CA GLY A 202 -68.21 -67.58 19.62
C GLY A 202 -69.22 -68.74 19.89
N THR A 203 -70.49 -68.55 19.65
CA THR A 203 -71.53 -69.57 19.89
C THR A 203 -71.57 -70.71 18.88
N HIS A 204 -70.79 -70.61 17.79
CA HIS A 204 -70.75 -71.59 16.68
C HIS A 204 -72.12 -71.86 16.02
N LYS A 205 -73.06 -70.90 16.15
CA LYS A 205 -74.38 -71.01 15.53
C LYS A 205 -74.52 -69.96 14.44
N LEU A 206 -74.83 -70.37 13.21
CA LEU A 206 -75.07 -69.47 12.09
C LEU A 206 -76.33 -68.62 12.32
N GLY A 207 -76.17 -67.28 12.14
CA GLY A 207 -77.30 -66.39 12.21
C GLY A 207 -77.17 -65.20 13.09
N LYS A 208 -78.18 -64.30 13.11
CA LYS A 208 -78.20 -63.03 13.85
C LYS A 208 -78.87 -63.12 15.21
N GLY A 209 -78.40 -64.01 16.06
CA GLY A 209 -78.91 -64.21 17.42
C GLY A 209 -78.61 -63.00 18.36
N PRO A 210 -78.99 -63.12 19.66
CA PRO A 210 -78.80 -62.07 20.67
C PRO A 210 -77.33 -61.65 20.87
N VAL A 211 -76.43 -62.69 20.87
CA VAL A 211 -74.95 -62.46 20.99
C VAL A 211 -74.39 -61.67 19.77
N PHE A 212 -74.90 -62.02 18.59
CA PHE A 212 -74.54 -61.19 17.38
C PHE A 212 -74.98 -59.78 17.53
N LYS A 213 -76.19 -59.45 17.99
CA LYS A 213 -76.70 -58.11 18.25
C LYS A 213 -75.80 -57.34 19.24
N GLU A 214 -75.42 -57.99 20.33
CA GLU A 214 -74.56 -57.36 21.33
C GLU A 214 -73.17 -57.09 20.78
N LYS A 215 -72.54 -58.00 20.06
CA LYS A 215 -71.28 -57.84 19.43
C LYS A 215 -71.33 -56.74 18.32
N LYS A 216 -72.46 -56.63 17.61
CA LYS A 216 -72.71 -55.57 16.64
C LYS A 216 -72.78 -54.18 17.31
N ILE A 217 -73.45 -54.06 18.43
CA ILE A 217 -73.56 -52.82 19.21
C ILE A 217 -72.13 -52.38 19.68
N GLN A 218 -71.31 -53.34 20.12
CA GLN A 218 -69.93 -53.02 20.50
C GLN A 218 -69.10 -52.57 19.27
N TYR A 219 -69.25 -53.24 18.14
CA TYR A 219 -68.61 -52.81 16.90
C TYR A 219 -69.08 -51.38 16.46
N ASP A 220 -70.40 -51.15 16.44
CA ASP A 220 -70.96 -49.87 16.05
C ASP A 220 -70.45 -48.72 16.96
N LYS A 221 -70.24 -48.99 18.27
CA LYS A 221 -69.68 -48.04 19.22
C LYS A 221 -68.20 -47.76 18.90
N ILE A 222 -67.40 -48.77 18.71
CA ILE A 222 -65.95 -48.56 18.39
C ILE A 222 -65.75 -47.92 17.00
N GLU A 223 -66.64 -48.21 16.03
CA GLU A 223 -66.63 -47.58 14.71
C GLU A 223 -66.95 -46.05 14.82
N GLN A 224 -67.84 -45.66 15.73
CA GLN A 224 -68.08 -44.25 15.98
C GLN A 224 -66.86 -43.59 16.67
N GLU A 225 -66.25 -44.28 17.63
CA GLU A 225 -65.04 -43.85 18.28
C GLU A 225 -63.90 -43.71 17.30
N PHE A 226 -63.69 -44.67 16.38
CA PHE A 226 -62.71 -44.61 15.32
C PHE A 226 -62.89 -43.36 14.43
N LYS A 227 -64.14 -43.10 14.00
CA LYS A 227 -64.46 -41.90 13.17
C LYS A 227 -64.12 -40.62 13.94
N SER A 228 -64.52 -40.53 15.21
CA SER A 228 -64.25 -39.32 16.02
C SER A 228 -62.72 -39.12 16.24
N VAL A 229 -61.96 -40.18 16.46
CA VAL A 229 -60.52 -40.13 16.59
C VAL A 229 -59.85 -39.77 15.30
N GLN A 230 -60.34 -40.31 14.18
CA GLN A 230 -59.82 -39.99 12.85
C GLN A 230 -60.11 -38.49 12.50
N GLU A 231 -61.37 -38.03 12.70
CA GLU A 231 -61.75 -36.62 12.49
C GLU A 231 -60.93 -35.67 13.35
N LYS A 232 -60.53 -36.06 14.54
CA LYS A 232 -59.74 -35.29 15.46
C LYS A 232 -58.26 -35.23 15.01
N TYR A 233 -57.63 -36.35 14.68
CA TYR A 233 -56.20 -36.41 14.44
C TYR A 233 -55.80 -36.24 12.95
N GLN A 234 -56.64 -36.60 11.99
CA GLN A 234 -56.28 -36.48 10.58
C GLN A 234 -55.98 -35.01 10.16
N PRO A 235 -56.77 -33.97 10.57
CA PRO A 235 -56.43 -32.59 10.26
C PRO A 235 -55.10 -32.15 10.88
N LEU A 236 -54.74 -32.66 12.06
CA LEU A 236 -53.47 -32.37 12.72
C LEU A 236 -52.28 -32.97 11.98
N ILE A 237 -52.44 -34.21 11.50
CA ILE A 237 -51.45 -34.88 10.65
C ILE A 237 -51.23 -34.04 9.35
N ASP A 238 -52.30 -33.68 8.67
CA ASP A 238 -52.25 -32.94 7.41
C ASP A 238 -51.57 -31.54 7.62
N GLU A 239 -51.83 -30.88 8.74
CA GLU A 239 -51.19 -29.61 9.11
C GLU A 239 -49.69 -29.81 9.35
N ARG A 240 -49.28 -30.83 10.13
CA ARG A 240 -47.85 -31.11 10.38
C ARG A 240 -47.12 -31.52 9.12
N GLU A 241 -47.76 -32.30 8.23
CA GLU A 241 -47.19 -32.63 6.93
C GLU A 241 -46.96 -31.38 6.07
N LYS A 242 -47.91 -30.40 6.05
CA LYS A 242 -47.71 -29.10 5.39
C LYS A 242 -46.56 -28.30 6.00
N GLN A 243 -46.44 -28.32 7.33
CA GLN A 243 -45.32 -27.62 8.02
C GLN A 243 -43.97 -28.27 7.65
N ILE A 244 -43.89 -29.60 7.56
CA ILE A 244 -42.67 -30.30 7.08
C ILE A 244 -42.33 -29.91 5.64
N LEU A 245 -43.29 -29.79 4.76
CA LEU A 245 -43.09 -29.34 3.36
C LEU A 245 -42.59 -27.91 3.33
N ALA A 246 -43.12 -27.02 4.16
CA ALA A 246 -42.66 -25.63 4.24
C ALA A 246 -41.20 -25.54 4.77
N ILE A 247 -40.87 -26.32 5.79
CA ILE A 247 -39.49 -26.41 6.33
C ILE A 247 -38.53 -26.94 5.28
N LYS A 248 -38.95 -27.97 4.54
CA LYS A 248 -38.15 -28.51 3.41
C LYS A 248 -37.88 -27.45 2.34
N SER A 249 -38.92 -26.69 1.94
CA SER A 249 -38.80 -25.60 0.97
C SER A 249 -37.86 -24.47 1.49
N GLN A 250 -37.96 -24.10 2.77
CA GLN A 250 -37.07 -23.12 3.41
C GLN A 250 -35.63 -23.63 3.42
N ARG A 251 -35.39 -24.88 3.79
CA ARG A 251 -34.09 -25.53 3.78
C ARG A 251 -33.47 -25.51 2.38
N ASP A 252 -34.26 -25.91 1.36
CA ASP A 252 -33.79 -25.96 -0.04
C ASP A 252 -33.50 -24.55 -0.57
N THR A 253 -34.29 -23.54 -0.18
CA THR A 253 -34.03 -22.11 -0.46
C THR A 253 -32.76 -21.62 0.21
N ALA A 254 -32.53 -21.96 1.48
CA ALA A 254 -31.32 -21.60 2.21
C ALA A 254 -30.07 -22.22 1.56
N TYR A 255 -30.18 -23.46 1.11
CA TYR A 255 -29.12 -24.13 0.35
C TYR A 255 -28.86 -23.44 -0.99
N ALA A 256 -29.90 -23.18 -1.77
CA ALA A 256 -29.78 -22.49 -3.05
C ALA A 256 -29.12 -21.08 -2.93
N LYS A 257 -29.39 -20.36 -1.84
CA LYS A 257 -28.75 -19.07 -1.56
C LYS A 257 -27.29 -19.18 -1.16
N SER A 258 -26.86 -20.30 -0.58
CA SER A 258 -25.47 -20.52 -0.18
C SER A 258 -24.55 -20.85 -1.37
N VAL A 259 -25.07 -21.50 -2.40
CA VAL A 259 -24.30 -21.95 -3.58
C VAL A 259 -23.62 -20.79 -4.32
N PRO A 260 -24.25 -19.66 -4.66
CA PRO A 260 -23.58 -18.55 -5.37
C PRO A 260 -22.48 -17.91 -4.54
N VAL A 261 -22.62 -17.84 -3.22
CA VAL A 261 -21.58 -17.28 -2.32
C VAL A 261 -20.35 -18.17 -2.32
N ILE A 262 -20.54 -19.49 -2.35
CA ILE A 262 -19.46 -20.48 -2.37
C ILE A 262 -18.77 -20.50 -3.73
N SER A 263 -19.54 -20.48 -4.83
CA SER A 263 -19.01 -20.54 -6.20
C SER A 263 -18.23 -19.28 -6.60
N ASN A 264 -18.56 -18.12 -6.02
CA ASN A 264 -17.87 -16.85 -6.27
C ASN A 264 -16.67 -16.62 -5.32
N TYR A 265 -16.28 -17.63 -4.56
CA TYR A 265 -15.07 -17.58 -3.72
C TYR A 265 -13.83 -17.90 -4.56
N ASP A 266 -13.46 -16.98 -5.47
CA ASP A 266 -12.34 -17.08 -6.40
C ASP A 266 -11.55 -15.77 -6.57
N GLY A 267 -11.88 -14.75 -5.77
CA GLY A 267 -11.23 -13.46 -5.79
C GLY A 267 -9.75 -13.49 -5.41
N LEU A 268 -9.06 -12.34 -5.51
CA LEU A 268 -7.64 -12.21 -5.20
C LEU A 268 -7.31 -12.69 -3.78
N MET A 269 -8.15 -12.40 -2.79
CA MET A 269 -7.94 -12.84 -1.40
C MET A 269 -8.03 -14.36 -1.26
N ALA A 270 -8.97 -15.00 -1.97
CA ALA A 270 -9.09 -16.46 -1.98
C ALA A 270 -7.84 -17.11 -2.61
N LYS A 271 -7.31 -16.51 -3.68
CA LYS A 271 -6.08 -16.97 -4.33
C LYS A 271 -4.87 -16.86 -3.40
N LEU A 272 -4.73 -15.75 -2.66
CA LEU A 272 -3.67 -15.56 -1.68
C LEU A 272 -3.78 -16.53 -0.49
N ASP A 273 -5.01 -16.79 0.00
CA ASP A 273 -5.23 -17.77 1.06
C ASP A 273 -4.93 -19.19 0.60
N ALA A 274 -5.30 -19.55 -0.63
CA ALA A 274 -4.99 -20.82 -1.24
C ALA A 274 -3.48 -21.00 -1.46
N GLU A 275 -2.76 -19.95 -1.90
CA GLU A 275 -1.30 -19.95 -2.05
C GLU A 275 -0.61 -20.22 -0.70
N ASN A 276 -1.06 -19.58 0.38
CA ASN A 276 -0.50 -19.80 1.72
C ASN A 276 -0.65 -21.25 2.21
N LYS A 277 -1.58 -22.01 1.65
CA LYS A 277 -1.79 -23.44 1.95
C LYS A 277 -0.99 -24.40 1.05
N LEU A 278 -0.27 -23.87 0.06
CA LEU A 278 0.66 -24.65 -0.76
C LEU A 278 1.93 -24.99 0.02
N PRO A 279 2.71 -26.00 -0.43
CA PRO A 279 4.04 -26.26 0.11
C PRO A 279 4.90 -24.99 0.04
N GLN A 280 5.41 -24.53 1.19
CA GLN A 280 6.08 -23.22 1.28
C GLN A 280 7.47 -23.20 0.60
N LEU A 281 8.12 -24.35 0.43
CA LEU A 281 9.46 -24.41 -0.17
C LEU A 281 9.51 -23.88 -1.61
N PRO A 282 8.65 -24.32 -2.54
CA PRO A 282 8.65 -23.76 -3.91
C PRO A 282 8.34 -22.26 -3.95
N VAL A 283 7.37 -21.81 -3.15
CA VAL A 283 6.99 -20.40 -3.05
C VAL A 283 8.17 -19.56 -2.55
N PHE A 284 8.84 -20.02 -1.48
CA PHE A 284 10.03 -19.36 -0.94
C PHE A 284 11.17 -19.24 -1.96
N PHE A 285 11.46 -20.30 -2.75
CA PHE A 285 12.51 -20.22 -3.77
C PHE A 285 12.17 -19.24 -4.89
N ILE A 286 10.90 -19.11 -5.27
CA ILE A 286 10.48 -18.14 -6.27
C ILE A 286 10.59 -16.72 -5.69
N THR A 287 10.08 -16.46 -4.49
CA THR A 287 10.26 -15.16 -3.81
C THR A 287 11.75 -14.82 -3.71
N LEU A 288 12.60 -15.76 -3.30
CA LEU A 288 14.05 -15.56 -3.22
C LEU A 288 14.66 -15.21 -4.56
N LEU A 289 14.23 -15.88 -5.63
CA LEU A 289 14.67 -15.58 -7.01
C LEU A 289 14.35 -14.13 -7.38
N PHE A 290 13.13 -13.65 -7.10
CA PHE A 290 12.76 -12.27 -7.37
C PHE A 290 13.55 -11.27 -6.51
N ILE A 291 13.81 -11.58 -5.24
CA ILE A 291 14.68 -10.77 -4.39
C ILE A 291 16.10 -10.67 -5.00
N CYS A 292 16.66 -11.78 -5.48
CA CYS A 292 17.96 -11.78 -6.16
C CYS A 292 17.95 -10.94 -7.43
N ILE A 293 16.89 -11.04 -8.25
CA ILE A 293 16.77 -10.26 -9.49
C ILE A 293 16.66 -8.77 -9.18
N GLU A 294 15.81 -8.38 -8.23
CA GLU A 294 15.55 -6.99 -7.88
C GLU A 294 16.76 -6.33 -7.21
N THR A 295 17.49 -7.07 -6.39
CA THR A 295 18.72 -6.57 -5.75
C THR A 295 19.94 -6.62 -6.67
N ALA A 296 19.89 -7.37 -7.77
CA ALA A 296 21.03 -7.60 -8.69
C ALA A 296 21.68 -6.30 -9.21
N PRO A 297 20.96 -5.24 -9.63
CA PRO A 297 21.60 -4.01 -10.11
C PRO A 297 22.45 -3.33 -9.03
N VAL A 298 21.92 -3.28 -7.80
CA VAL A 298 22.60 -2.70 -6.64
C VAL A 298 23.80 -3.53 -6.23
N MET A 299 23.63 -4.85 -6.15
CA MET A 299 24.69 -5.80 -5.82
C MET A 299 25.81 -5.80 -6.86
N ALA A 300 25.45 -5.78 -8.16
CA ALA A 300 26.43 -5.70 -9.24
C ALA A 300 27.31 -4.44 -9.13
N LYS A 301 26.72 -3.30 -8.77
CA LYS A 301 27.45 -2.06 -8.56
C LYS A 301 28.29 -2.07 -7.28
N LEU A 302 27.77 -2.61 -6.17
CA LEU A 302 28.49 -2.73 -4.90
C LEU A 302 29.69 -3.71 -4.99
N LEU A 303 29.53 -4.84 -5.66
CA LEU A 303 30.58 -5.85 -5.80
C LEU A 303 31.59 -5.51 -6.89
N SER A 304 31.25 -4.62 -7.83
CA SER A 304 32.18 -4.21 -8.87
C SER A 304 33.33 -3.39 -8.28
N LYS A 305 34.57 -3.65 -8.75
CA LYS A 305 35.73 -2.83 -8.39
C LYS A 305 35.58 -1.42 -9.01
N LYS A 306 36.19 -0.41 -8.34
CA LYS A 306 36.34 0.94 -8.85
C LYS A 306 37.06 0.87 -10.21
N GLY A 307 36.47 1.46 -11.21
CA GLY A 307 36.94 1.37 -12.59
C GLY A 307 37.34 2.72 -13.16
N PRO A 308 37.93 2.73 -14.37
CA PRO A 308 38.31 3.95 -15.08
C PRO A 308 37.16 4.95 -15.30
N TYR A 309 35.91 4.45 -15.43
CA TYR A 309 34.74 5.29 -15.50
C TYR A 309 34.53 6.08 -14.20
N ASP A 310 34.60 5.41 -13.03
CA ASP A 310 34.39 6.02 -11.73
C ASP A 310 35.47 7.08 -11.46
N GLU A 311 36.73 6.83 -11.88
CA GLU A 311 37.82 7.80 -11.72
C GLU A 311 37.66 9.02 -12.65
N LYS A 312 37.26 8.82 -13.92
CA LYS A 312 36.98 9.94 -14.82
C LYS A 312 35.85 10.81 -14.31
N LEU A 313 34.75 10.17 -13.84
CA LEU A 313 33.61 10.89 -13.25
C LEU A 313 34.05 11.72 -12.05
N ARG A 314 34.83 11.16 -11.14
CA ARG A 314 35.36 11.85 -9.97
C ARG A 314 36.27 13.02 -10.35
N ASN A 315 37.12 12.86 -11.36
CA ASN A 315 37.99 13.94 -11.84
C ASN A 315 37.18 15.11 -12.43
N ILE A 316 36.14 14.83 -13.20
CA ILE A 316 35.26 15.86 -13.76
C ILE A 316 34.51 16.58 -12.62
N GLU A 317 33.99 15.86 -11.63
CA GLU A 317 33.31 16.44 -10.48
C GLU A 317 34.25 17.32 -9.66
N HIS A 318 35.47 16.86 -9.42
CA HIS A 318 36.50 17.64 -8.68
C HIS A 318 36.92 18.90 -9.44
N GLU A 319 37.05 18.83 -10.75
CA GLU A 319 37.33 20.00 -11.60
C GLU A 319 36.20 21.04 -11.53
N ILE A 320 34.95 20.59 -11.57
CA ILE A 320 33.76 21.46 -11.40
C ILE A 320 33.77 22.11 -10.00
N GLU A 321 34.08 21.35 -8.96
CA GLU A 321 34.18 21.84 -7.59
C GLU A 321 35.27 22.91 -7.45
N LEU A 322 36.47 22.65 -7.95
CA LEU A 322 37.57 23.60 -7.94
C LEU A 322 37.22 24.89 -8.72
N ASN A 323 36.63 24.78 -9.89
CA ASN A 323 36.17 25.92 -10.66
C ASN A 323 35.09 26.72 -9.95
N THR A 324 34.18 26.04 -9.25
CA THR A 324 33.14 26.69 -8.44
C THR A 324 33.74 27.47 -7.29
N ILE A 325 34.68 26.85 -6.54
CA ILE A 325 35.41 27.49 -5.44
C ILE A 325 36.21 28.71 -5.95
N ALA A 326 36.90 28.55 -7.08
CA ALA A 326 37.65 29.65 -7.71
C ALA A 326 36.73 30.83 -8.08
N ASN A 327 35.59 30.55 -8.69
CA ASN A 327 34.58 31.57 -9.02
C ASN A 327 33.99 32.28 -7.79
N ILE A 328 33.73 31.53 -6.73
CA ILE A 328 33.24 32.09 -5.45
C ILE A 328 34.32 33.00 -4.84
N ASN A 329 35.58 32.55 -4.78
CA ASN A 329 36.68 33.35 -4.27
C ASN A 329 36.89 34.61 -5.06
N GLN A 330 36.79 34.56 -6.40
CA GLN A 330 36.93 35.75 -7.26
C GLN A 330 35.77 36.73 -7.02
N ARG A 331 34.53 36.24 -6.91
CA ARG A 331 33.39 37.11 -6.56
C ARG A 331 33.53 37.75 -5.18
N ASN A 332 33.99 37.00 -4.19
CA ASN A 332 34.26 37.53 -2.83
C ASN A 332 35.35 38.60 -2.86
N HIS A 333 36.42 38.37 -3.64
CA HIS A 333 37.49 39.36 -3.82
C HIS A 333 36.95 40.66 -4.48
N ASP A 334 36.17 40.56 -5.51
CA ASP A 334 35.54 41.70 -6.21
C ASP A 334 34.56 42.47 -5.32
N LEU A 335 33.77 41.75 -4.52
CA LEU A 335 32.89 42.35 -3.51
C LEU A 335 33.66 43.09 -2.43
N ASN A 336 34.70 42.46 -1.87
CA ASN A 336 35.56 43.09 -0.86
C ASN A 336 36.25 44.35 -1.42
N LYS A 337 36.73 44.30 -2.65
CA LYS A 337 37.31 45.45 -3.33
C LYS A 337 36.31 46.60 -3.46
N LYS A 338 35.09 46.33 -3.90
CA LYS A 338 34.00 47.31 -3.95
C LYS A 338 33.67 47.87 -2.58
N LEU A 339 33.55 47.03 -1.57
CA LEU A 339 33.24 47.44 -0.20
C LEU A 339 34.32 48.36 0.37
N THR A 340 35.59 48.01 0.16
CA THR A 340 36.72 48.83 0.57
C THR A 340 36.71 50.22 -0.13
N LEU A 341 36.38 50.24 -1.42
CA LEU A 341 36.26 51.49 -2.19
C LEU A 341 35.11 52.36 -1.66
N TYR A 342 33.94 51.80 -1.41
CA TYR A 342 32.80 52.55 -0.84
C TYR A 342 33.12 53.04 0.58
N THR A 343 33.74 52.22 1.43
CA THR A 343 34.12 52.58 2.80
C THR A 343 35.15 53.73 2.79
N ASN A 344 36.10 53.74 1.85
CA ASN A 344 37.08 54.78 1.75
C ASN A 344 36.46 56.11 1.22
N ILE A 345 35.50 56.00 0.27
CA ILE A 345 34.76 57.18 -0.22
C ILE A 345 33.91 57.78 0.90
N ASP A 346 33.19 56.95 1.66
CA ASP A 346 32.39 57.43 2.79
C ASP A 346 33.23 58.06 3.91
N LYS A 347 34.37 57.46 4.23
CA LYS A 347 35.31 58.04 5.17
C LYS A 347 35.82 59.42 4.72
N ALA A 348 36.18 59.54 3.42
CA ALA A 348 36.64 60.81 2.90
C ALA A 348 35.53 61.90 2.90
N LYS A 349 34.26 61.52 2.62
CA LYS A 349 33.11 62.43 2.75
C LYS A 349 32.90 62.88 4.20
N VAL A 350 32.91 61.96 5.13
CA VAL A 350 32.75 62.26 6.59
C VAL A 350 33.87 63.17 7.09
N GLU A 351 35.13 62.92 6.68
CA GLU A 351 36.25 63.81 7.04
C GLU A 351 36.09 65.21 6.43
N GLN A 352 35.58 65.31 5.21
CA GLN A 352 35.31 66.59 4.59
C GLN A 352 34.20 67.38 5.28
N GLU A 353 33.10 66.71 5.67
CA GLU A 353 31.99 67.28 6.44
C GLU A 353 32.44 67.73 7.84
N ILE A 354 33.26 66.93 8.55
CA ILE A 354 33.85 67.30 9.83
C ILE A 354 34.69 68.57 9.69
N LYS A 355 35.59 68.63 8.68
CA LYS A 355 36.42 69.78 8.41
C LYS A 355 35.61 71.04 8.10
N GLN A 356 34.55 70.95 7.28
CA GLN A 356 33.66 72.06 6.99
C GLN A 356 32.95 72.56 8.24
N ASN A 357 32.45 71.65 9.09
CA ASN A 357 31.82 72.00 10.35
C ASN A 357 32.82 72.65 11.34
N GLU A 358 34.06 72.13 11.43
CA GLU A 358 35.11 72.75 12.27
C GLU A 358 35.46 74.18 11.79
N ASP A 359 35.55 74.39 10.47
CA ASP A 359 35.83 75.70 9.91
C ASP A 359 34.66 76.69 10.13
N ALA A 360 33.39 76.21 10.00
CA ALA A 360 32.22 77.00 10.35
C ALA A 360 32.16 77.35 11.86
N LEU A 361 32.50 76.40 12.74
CA LEU A 361 32.60 76.67 14.18
C LEU A 361 33.72 77.65 14.54
N LYS A 362 34.85 77.60 13.84
CA LYS A 362 35.92 78.59 14.02
C LYS A 362 35.49 80.02 13.61
N ILE A 363 34.78 80.13 12.51
CA ILE A 363 34.21 81.41 12.06
C ILE A 363 33.24 81.97 13.08
N ILE A 364 32.33 81.15 13.57
CA ILE A 364 31.39 81.57 14.63
C ILE A 364 32.09 81.90 15.94
N ALA A 365 33.08 81.12 16.36
CA ALA A 365 33.86 81.43 17.54
C ALA A 365 34.66 82.73 17.44
N ASN A 366 35.28 83.01 16.25
CA ASN A 366 35.96 84.25 16.01
C ASN A 366 35.02 85.46 15.97
N ALA A 367 33.82 85.34 15.35
CA ALA A 367 32.79 86.35 15.40
C ALA A 367 32.30 86.64 16.84
N HIS A 368 32.11 85.62 17.66
CA HIS A 368 31.78 85.79 19.05
C HIS A 368 32.90 86.47 19.85
N LEU A 369 34.12 86.13 19.58
CA LEU A 369 35.27 86.72 20.23
C LEU A 369 35.42 88.25 19.88
N GLN A 370 35.19 88.61 18.60
CA GLN A 370 35.12 89.98 18.16
C GLN A 370 33.99 90.78 18.82
N LEU A 371 32.76 90.23 18.82
CA LEU A 371 31.62 90.83 19.51
C LEU A 371 31.87 90.97 21.03
N THR A 372 32.53 90.06 21.63
CA THR A 372 32.88 90.14 23.05
C THR A 372 33.97 91.18 23.33
N GLN A 373 34.91 91.30 22.42
CA GLN A 373 35.92 92.37 22.48
C GLN A 373 35.35 93.75 22.30
N ASP A 374 34.46 93.91 21.26
CA ASP A 374 33.76 95.12 21.02
C ASP A 374 32.91 95.55 22.24
N TYR A 375 32.21 94.63 22.85
CA TYR A 375 31.43 94.85 24.10
C TYR A 375 32.25 95.22 25.25
N VAL A 376 33.45 94.64 25.46
CA VAL A 376 34.38 94.94 26.54
C VAL A 376 35.02 96.32 26.28
N ASP A 377 35.34 96.65 25.09
CA ASP A 377 35.87 97.95 24.70
C ASP A 377 34.89 99.10 24.89
N ASP A 378 33.62 98.88 24.44
CA ASP A 378 32.56 99.85 24.69
C ASP A 378 32.28 100.00 26.19
N TRP A 379 32.27 98.93 26.98
CA TRP A 379 32.16 98.97 28.45
C TRP A 379 33.31 99.69 29.08
N LEU A 380 34.56 99.48 28.68
CA LEU A 380 35.73 100.17 29.12
C LEU A 380 35.68 101.68 28.79
N GLU A 381 35.17 102.07 27.63
CA GLU A 381 35.00 103.51 27.27
C GLU A 381 33.93 104.15 28.16
N GLU A 382 32.77 103.49 28.38
CA GLU A 382 31.73 104.00 29.31
C GLU A 382 32.31 104.13 30.74
N GLU A 383 33.04 103.20 31.22
CA GLU A 383 33.56 103.21 32.58
C GLU A 383 34.72 104.27 32.77
N ARG A 384 35.53 104.45 31.71
CA ARG A 384 36.48 105.52 31.65
C ARG A 384 35.77 106.93 31.59
N ALA A 385 34.69 107.04 30.90
CA ALA A 385 33.87 108.25 30.86
C ALA A 385 33.23 108.58 32.19
N LYS A 386 32.76 107.47 32.94
CA LYS A 386 32.23 107.66 34.31
C LYS A 386 33.36 108.09 35.29
N LEU A 387 34.47 107.50 35.20
CA LEU A 387 35.67 107.85 36.06
C LEU A 387 36.12 109.30 35.79
N ASN A 388 36.14 109.71 34.52
CA ASN A 388 36.49 111.08 34.19
C ASN A 388 35.40 112.12 34.64
N ARG A 389 34.12 111.75 34.58
CA ARG A 389 33.02 112.56 35.13
C ARG A 389 33.14 112.67 36.69
N ASN A 390 33.56 111.64 37.37
CA ASN A 390 33.75 111.66 38.80
C ASN A 390 35.01 112.47 39.20
N LYS A 391 36.04 112.46 38.36
CA LYS A 391 37.26 113.30 38.58
C LYS A 391 36.99 114.78 38.40
N TYR A 392 36.07 115.13 37.43
CA TYR A 392 35.64 116.52 37.28
C TYR A 392 34.69 117.03 38.38
N LYS A 393 34.00 116.15 39.05
CA LYS A 393 33.16 116.47 40.22
C LYS A 393 34.03 116.68 41.51
N SER A 394 35.12 115.97 41.69
CA SER A 394 35.97 116.03 42.85
C SER A 394 36.95 117.24 42.88
N ASN A 395 37.09 117.99 41.72
CA ASN A 395 37.90 119.22 41.63
C ASN A 395 37.07 120.49 41.70
N ARG A 396 35.76 120.36 42.13
CA ARG A 396 34.86 121.51 42.32
C ARG A 396 34.25 121.57 43.74
N GLU A 397 34.84 120.81 44.69
CA GLU A 397 34.69 120.99 46.14
C GLU A 397 36.09 121.44 46.62
#